data_2bafd545d409c7f10c1b15d622d6f44a
#
_entry.id   2bafd545d409c7f10c1b15d622d6f44a
#
_cell.length_a   1.000
_cell.length_b   1.000
_cell.length_c   1.000
_cell.angle_alpha   90.00
_cell.angle_beta   90.00
_cell.angle_gamma   90.00
#
_symmetry.space_group_name_H-M   'P 1'
#
loop_
_entity.id
_entity.type
_entity.pdbx_description
1 polymer ?
#
loop_
_entity_poly.entity_id
_entity_poly.type
_entity_poly.pdbx_seq_one_letter_code
_entity_poly.pdbx_strand_id
1 'polypeptide(L)'
;SKVSRGLGDVYKRQGLMSITIMKKKKKFVLHTFFIWMMYFFMTYIIKFSLPETATLEFEPLFIAFIAGAIALSTTNGGIGVYPLAIAAVLSQYNVSYEIALAFGWIIWTSQSIMILFFGSLSFIFLPILNKK
;
A
#
# COMPACT_ATOMS: atom_id res chain seq x y z
N SER A 1 -12.04 18.19 20.75
CA SER A 1 -12.87 19.38 20.79
C SER A 1 -13.64 19.57 19.48
N LYS A 2 -14.70 20.35 19.52
CA LYS A 2 -15.55 20.65 18.36
C LYS A 2 -14.76 21.38 17.28
N VAL A 3 -13.81 22.21 17.63
CA VAL A 3 -13.02 22.99 16.68
C VAL A 3 -12.10 22.09 15.87
N SER A 4 -11.41 21.15 16.49
CA SER A 4 -10.51 20.21 15.78
C SER A 4 -11.28 19.27 14.86
N ARG A 5 -12.49 18.84 15.25
CA ARG A 5 -13.36 18.03 14.40
C ARG A 5 -13.83 18.81 13.17
N GLY A 6 -14.22 20.08 13.36
CA GLY A 6 -14.63 20.94 12.26
C GLY A 6 -13.51 21.16 11.25
N LEU A 7 -12.27 21.37 11.74
CA LEU A 7 -11.12 21.54 10.87
C LEU A 7 -10.82 20.26 10.07
N GLY A 8 -10.91 19.09 10.73
CA GLY A 8 -10.72 17.82 10.06
C GLY A 8 -11.73 17.59 8.95
N ASP A 9 -13.00 17.92 9.21
CA ASP A 9 -14.07 17.78 8.22
C ASP A 9 -13.86 18.73 7.04
N VAL A 10 -13.42 19.98 7.28
CA VAL A 10 -13.10 20.94 6.23
C VAL A 10 -11.96 20.44 5.35
N TYR A 11 -10.90 19.90 5.93
CA TYR A 11 -9.77 19.34 5.17
C TYR A 11 -10.21 18.15 4.32
N LYS A 12 -11.02 17.24 4.86
CA LYS A 12 -11.56 16.10 4.10
C LYS A 12 -12.42 16.56 2.94
N ARG A 13 -13.29 17.55 3.19
CA ARG A 13 -14.16 18.11 2.16
C ARG A 13 -13.34 18.79 1.06
N GLN A 14 -12.32 19.56 1.42
CA GLN A 14 -11.42 20.20 0.45
C GLN A 14 -10.68 19.17 -0.40
N GLY A 15 -10.20 18.07 0.22
CA GLY A 15 -9.56 16.99 -0.50
C GLY A 15 -10.49 16.35 -1.52
N LEU A 16 -11.71 16.03 -1.12
CA LEU A 16 -12.71 15.44 -2.02
C LEU A 16 -13.11 16.41 -3.13
N MET A 17 -13.31 17.70 -2.79
CA MET A 17 -13.67 18.71 -3.78
C MET A 17 -12.52 18.99 -4.75
N SER A 18 -11.27 18.93 -4.29
CA SER A 18 -10.13 19.13 -5.19
C SER A 18 -10.06 18.02 -6.24
N ILE A 19 -10.46 16.79 -5.89
CA ILE A 19 -10.55 15.68 -6.85
C ILE A 19 -11.64 15.97 -7.89
N THR A 20 -12.81 16.49 -7.45
CA THR A 20 -13.92 16.77 -8.36
C THR A 20 -13.65 17.97 -9.26
N ILE A 21 -12.87 18.96 -8.80
CA ILE A 21 -12.54 20.18 -9.54
C ILE A 21 -11.33 20.01 -10.45
N MET A 22 -10.52 18.95 -10.22
CA MET A 22 -9.29 18.71 -10.94
C MET A 22 -9.56 18.57 -12.44
N LYS A 23 -8.85 19.37 -13.27
CA LYS A 23 -9.02 19.36 -14.72
C LYS A 23 -8.58 18.05 -15.37
N LYS A 24 -7.75 17.26 -14.69
CA LYS A 24 -7.18 16.01 -15.21
C LYS A 24 -7.61 14.81 -14.37
N LYS A 25 -8.91 14.71 -14.05
CA LYS A 25 -9.47 13.60 -13.25
C LYS A 25 -9.11 12.24 -13.82
N LYS A 26 -9.23 12.09 -15.14
CA LYS A 26 -8.96 10.81 -15.80
C LYS A 26 -7.51 10.39 -15.62
N LYS A 27 -6.56 11.33 -15.72
CA LYS A 27 -5.15 11.05 -15.50
C LYS A 27 -4.87 10.67 -14.05
N PHE A 28 -5.49 11.37 -13.09
CA PHE A 28 -5.33 11.08 -11.66
C PHE A 28 -5.82 9.67 -11.35
N VAL A 29 -7.03 9.32 -11.80
CA VAL A 29 -7.60 7.98 -11.58
C VAL A 29 -6.73 6.91 -12.24
N LEU A 30 -6.27 7.18 -13.46
CA LEU A 30 -5.44 6.24 -14.20
C LEU A 30 -4.10 6.00 -13.49
N HIS A 31 -3.45 7.07 -13.01
CA HIS A 31 -2.19 6.93 -12.27
C HIS A 31 -2.39 6.20 -10.95
N THR A 32 -3.48 6.49 -10.23
CA THR A 32 -3.80 5.81 -8.96
C THR A 32 -4.03 4.32 -9.21
N PHE A 33 -4.80 3.98 -10.22
CA PHE A 33 -5.04 2.58 -10.61
C PHE A 33 -3.73 1.89 -10.97
N PHE A 34 -2.87 2.56 -11.72
CA PHE A 34 -1.57 2.02 -12.12
C PHE A 34 -0.69 1.75 -10.89
N ILE A 35 -0.64 2.66 -9.94
CA ILE A 35 0.14 2.50 -8.71
C ILE A 35 -0.35 1.28 -7.93
N TRP A 36 -1.66 1.13 -7.76
CA TRP A 36 -2.24 -0.01 -7.05
C TRP A 36 -1.98 -1.32 -7.78
N MET A 37 -2.04 -1.31 -9.11
CA MET A 37 -1.68 -2.48 -9.91
C MET A 37 -0.21 -2.87 -9.70
N MET A 38 0.69 -1.90 -9.67
CA MET A 38 2.11 -2.17 -9.46
C MET A 38 2.37 -2.76 -8.07
N TYR A 39 1.69 -2.26 -7.05
CA TYR A 39 1.78 -2.85 -5.71
C TYR A 39 1.27 -4.28 -5.68
N PHE A 40 0.17 -4.55 -6.36
CA PHE A 40 -0.35 -5.91 -6.45
C PHE A 40 0.61 -6.85 -7.19
N PHE A 41 1.17 -6.40 -8.30
CA PHE A 41 2.17 -7.18 -9.03
C PHE A 41 3.40 -7.48 -8.17
N MET A 42 3.84 -6.52 -7.38
CA MET A 42 4.95 -6.72 -6.46
C MET A 42 4.62 -7.81 -5.45
N THR A 43 3.42 -7.77 -4.87
CA THR A 43 2.95 -8.81 -3.96
C THR A 43 2.87 -10.16 -4.66
N TYR A 44 2.39 -10.18 -5.91
CA TYR A 44 2.30 -11.39 -6.72
C TYR A 44 3.67 -12.01 -6.97
N ILE A 45 4.66 -11.19 -7.27
CA ILE A 45 6.02 -11.66 -7.49
C ILE A 45 6.63 -12.19 -6.19
N ILE A 46 6.40 -11.50 -5.08
CA ILE A 46 6.94 -11.88 -3.77
C ILE A 46 6.37 -13.22 -3.31
N LYS A 47 5.18 -13.61 -3.75
CA LYS A 47 4.60 -14.92 -3.36
C LYS A 47 5.51 -16.08 -3.71
N PHE A 48 6.36 -15.94 -4.72
CA PHE A 48 7.29 -16.97 -5.13
C PHE A 48 8.55 -17.06 -4.25
N SER A 49 8.71 -16.14 -3.30
CA SER A 49 9.85 -16.15 -2.38
C SER A 49 9.80 -17.29 -1.36
N LEU A 50 8.59 -17.78 -1.06
CA LEU A 50 8.39 -18.89 -0.13
C LEU A 50 7.66 -20.02 -0.85
N PRO A 51 8.07 -21.29 -0.66
CA PRO A 51 7.41 -22.41 -1.33
C PRO A 51 5.92 -22.51 -0.95
N GLU A 52 5.59 -22.24 0.29
CA GLU A 52 4.22 -22.37 0.80
C GLU A 52 3.28 -21.32 0.23
N THR A 53 3.80 -20.12 -0.08
CA THR A 53 2.99 -19.04 -0.68
C THR A 53 3.01 -19.07 -2.20
N ALA A 54 3.96 -19.77 -2.80
CA ALA A 54 4.07 -19.86 -4.26
C ALA A 54 2.86 -20.54 -4.90
N THR A 55 2.17 -21.41 -4.16
CA THR A 55 0.98 -22.13 -4.62
C THR A 55 -0.32 -21.38 -4.38
N LEU A 56 -0.26 -20.19 -3.78
CA LEU A 56 -1.47 -19.39 -3.52
C LEU A 56 -2.13 -18.97 -4.82
N GLU A 57 -3.45 -19.13 -4.86
CA GLU A 57 -4.26 -18.67 -5.98
C GLU A 57 -4.45 -17.15 -5.91
N PHE A 58 -5.07 -16.59 -6.95
CA PHE A 58 -5.30 -15.15 -7.05
C PHE A 58 -6.17 -14.62 -5.92
N GLU A 59 -7.25 -15.34 -5.58
CA GLU A 59 -8.24 -14.87 -4.60
C GLU A 59 -7.64 -14.63 -3.21
N PRO A 60 -6.93 -15.61 -2.58
CA PRO A 60 -6.32 -15.37 -1.29
C PRO A 60 -5.30 -14.22 -1.31
N LEU A 61 -4.53 -14.14 -2.38
CA LEU A 61 -3.52 -13.10 -2.54
C LEU A 61 -4.15 -11.71 -2.65
N PHE A 62 -5.26 -11.61 -3.40
CA PHE A 62 -5.99 -10.36 -3.58
C PHE A 62 -6.63 -9.90 -2.26
N ILE A 63 -7.24 -10.82 -1.52
CA ILE A 63 -7.84 -10.52 -0.22
C ILE A 63 -6.77 -10.08 0.78
N ALA A 64 -5.62 -10.75 0.79
CA ALA A 64 -4.49 -10.38 1.63
C ALA A 64 -3.97 -8.98 1.25
N PHE A 65 -3.90 -8.69 -0.03
CA PHE A 65 -3.48 -7.37 -0.53
C PHE A 65 -4.41 -6.27 -0.02
N ILE A 66 -5.73 -6.49 -0.10
CA ILE A 66 -6.72 -5.52 0.39
C ILE A 66 -6.59 -5.34 1.91
N ALA A 67 -6.44 -6.44 2.66
CA ALA A 67 -6.26 -6.37 4.11
C ALA A 67 -4.99 -5.58 4.48
N GLY A 68 -3.91 -5.79 3.75
CA GLY A 68 -2.67 -5.04 3.93
C GLY A 68 -2.84 -3.55 3.63
N ALA A 69 -3.58 -3.22 2.58
CA ALA A 69 -3.87 -1.83 2.21
C ALA A 69 -4.66 -1.12 3.31
N ILE A 70 -5.64 -1.81 3.90
CA ILE A 70 -6.42 -1.26 5.02
C ILE A 70 -5.51 -1.05 6.23
N ALA A 71 -4.63 -2.01 6.53
CA ALA A 71 -3.69 -1.89 7.64
C ALA A 71 -2.75 -0.69 7.47
N LEU A 72 -2.26 -0.46 6.26
CA LEU A 72 -1.43 0.70 5.95
C LEU A 72 -2.18 2.01 6.14
N SER A 73 -3.46 2.03 5.77
CA SER A 73 -4.30 3.23 5.85
C SER A 73 -4.68 3.59 7.29
N THR A 74 -4.82 2.59 8.15
CA THR A 74 -5.27 2.81 9.54
C THR A 74 -4.12 3.03 10.52
N THR A 75 -2.88 2.79 10.09
CA THR A 75 -1.71 2.92 10.96
C THR A 75 -0.62 3.73 10.25
N ASN A 76 0.35 4.21 11.03
CA ASN A 76 1.50 4.93 10.48
C ASN A 76 2.45 3.95 9.80
N GLY A 77 2.27 3.76 8.49
CA GLY A 77 3.14 2.90 7.68
C GLY A 77 2.93 1.41 7.87
N GLY A 78 1.92 1.01 8.63
CA GLY A 78 1.59 -0.40 8.82
C GLY A 78 2.59 -1.21 9.62
N ILE A 79 3.44 -0.56 10.41
CA ILE A 79 4.49 -1.25 11.17
C ILE A 79 3.86 -2.27 12.12
N GLY A 80 4.18 -3.55 11.92
CA GLY A 80 3.64 -4.65 12.71
C GLY A 80 2.21 -5.04 12.39
N VAL A 81 1.36 -4.08 12.02
CA VAL A 81 -0.06 -4.34 11.70
C VAL A 81 -0.21 -4.97 10.32
N TYR A 82 0.59 -4.52 9.35
CA TYR A 82 0.54 -5.07 7.99
C TYR A 82 0.84 -6.58 7.97
N PRO A 83 1.95 -7.05 8.56
CA PRO A 83 2.21 -8.49 8.59
C PRO A 83 1.12 -9.28 9.33
N LEU A 84 0.57 -8.71 10.41
CA LEU A 84 -0.51 -9.36 11.16
C LEU A 84 -1.78 -9.49 10.31
N ALA A 85 -2.12 -8.47 9.53
CA ALA A 85 -3.27 -8.50 8.64
C ALA A 85 -3.10 -9.58 7.56
N ILE A 86 -1.93 -9.66 6.96
CA ILE A 86 -1.61 -10.68 5.96
C ILE A 86 -1.70 -12.07 6.59
N ALA A 87 -1.14 -12.25 7.78
CA ALA A 87 -1.17 -13.54 8.49
C ALA A 87 -2.59 -13.97 8.82
N ALA A 88 -3.42 -13.03 9.27
CA ALA A 88 -4.81 -13.31 9.61
C ALA A 88 -5.62 -13.81 8.40
N VAL A 89 -5.38 -13.22 7.23
CA VAL A 89 -6.07 -13.64 6.00
C VAL A 89 -5.54 -14.98 5.51
N LEU A 90 -4.24 -15.11 5.34
CA LEU A 90 -3.63 -16.30 4.72
C LEU A 90 -3.75 -17.53 5.59
N SER A 91 -3.82 -17.38 6.92
CA SER A 91 -4.01 -18.52 7.81
C SER A 91 -5.35 -19.24 7.57
N GLN A 92 -6.33 -18.55 6.99
CA GLN A 92 -7.61 -19.14 6.62
C GLN A 92 -7.53 -19.94 5.31
N TYR A 93 -6.45 -19.82 4.56
CA TYR A 93 -6.24 -20.48 3.27
C TYR A 93 -5.18 -21.58 3.36
N ASN A 94 -5.07 -22.25 4.51
CA ASN A 94 -4.14 -23.38 4.72
C ASN A 94 -2.66 -23.00 4.70
N VAL A 95 -2.34 -21.73 4.89
CA VAL A 95 -0.97 -21.28 5.11
C VAL A 95 -0.76 -21.17 6.61
N SER A 96 0.34 -21.72 7.15
CA SER A 96 0.62 -21.62 8.57
C SER A 96 0.78 -20.16 8.97
N TYR A 97 0.36 -19.81 10.19
CA TYR A 97 0.41 -18.43 10.67
C TYR A 97 1.82 -17.86 10.61
N GLU A 98 2.82 -18.67 11.00
CA GLU A 98 4.21 -18.24 11.01
C GLU A 98 4.72 -17.90 9.61
N ILE A 99 4.40 -18.73 8.62
CA ILE A 99 4.79 -18.50 7.22
C ILE A 99 4.04 -17.30 6.65
N ALA A 100 2.76 -17.17 6.94
CA ALA A 100 1.97 -16.01 6.51
C ALA A 100 2.50 -14.72 7.11
N LEU A 101 2.90 -14.75 8.37
CA LEU A 101 3.51 -13.60 9.05
C LEU A 101 4.85 -13.23 8.40
N ALA A 102 5.70 -14.22 8.12
CA ALA A 102 6.96 -14.01 7.42
C ALA A 102 6.73 -13.41 6.04
N PHE A 103 5.75 -13.91 5.31
CA PHE A 103 5.36 -13.37 4.00
C PHE A 103 4.95 -11.91 4.09
N GLY A 104 4.14 -11.56 5.09
CA GLY A 104 3.75 -10.18 5.35
C GLY A 104 4.93 -9.28 5.64
N TRP A 105 5.89 -9.74 6.45
CA TRP A 105 7.10 -8.98 6.73
C TRP A 105 7.97 -8.79 5.48
N ILE A 106 8.05 -9.81 4.63
CA ILE A 106 8.80 -9.71 3.37
C ILE A 106 8.18 -8.64 2.47
N ILE A 107 6.87 -8.66 2.32
CA ILE A 107 6.17 -7.66 1.50
C ILE A 107 6.38 -6.26 2.07
N TRP A 108 6.16 -6.10 3.37
CA TRP A 108 6.29 -4.80 4.03
C TRP A 108 7.71 -4.24 3.89
N THR A 109 8.71 -5.07 4.15
CA THR A 109 10.12 -4.68 4.04
C THR A 109 10.47 -4.29 2.61
N SER A 110 10.03 -5.09 1.64
CA SER A 110 10.29 -4.83 0.21
C SER A 110 9.66 -3.51 -0.23
N GLN A 111 8.41 -3.27 0.16
CA GLN A 111 7.72 -2.02 -0.16
C GLN A 111 8.39 -0.82 0.50
N SER A 112 8.79 -0.97 1.75
CA SER A 112 9.45 0.11 2.50
C SER A 112 10.80 0.47 1.87
N ILE A 113 11.59 -0.54 1.49
CA ILE A 113 12.87 -0.31 0.82
C ILE A 113 12.64 0.40 -0.51
N MET A 114 11.65 -0.05 -1.29
CA MET A 114 11.33 0.56 -2.57
C MET A 114 10.92 2.03 -2.40
N ILE A 115 10.06 2.31 -1.44
CA ILE A 115 9.60 3.67 -1.16
C ILE A 115 10.77 4.56 -0.75
N LEU A 116 11.63 4.08 0.14
CA LEU A 116 12.80 4.83 0.58
C LEU A 116 13.77 5.09 -0.58
N PHE A 117 14.00 4.07 -1.41
CA PHE A 117 14.91 4.20 -2.56
C PHE A 117 14.41 5.22 -3.57
N PHE A 118 13.17 5.07 -4.03
CA PHE A 118 12.59 5.97 -5.02
C PHE A 118 12.29 7.35 -4.44
N GLY A 119 11.87 7.41 -3.18
CA GLY A 119 11.66 8.67 -2.48
C GLY A 119 12.95 9.48 -2.34
N SER A 120 14.05 8.81 -2.00
CA SER A 120 15.36 9.44 -1.91
C SER A 120 15.84 9.96 -3.26
N LEU A 121 15.67 9.14 -4.32
CA LEU A 121 16.02 9.54 -5.67
C LEU A 121 15.20 10.76 -6.11
N SER A 122 13.90 10.75 -5.86
CA SER A 122 13.02 11.87 -6.19
C SER A 122 13.43 13.13 -5.44
N PHE A 123 13.77 12.99 -4.16
CA PHE A 123 14.19 14.12 -3.33
C PHE A 123 15.49 14.76 -3.85
N ILE A 124 16.42 13.93 -4.35
CA ILE A 124 17.68 14.40 -4.89
C ILE A 124 17.50 15.02 -6.28
N PHE A 125 16.74 14.36 -7.15
CA PHE A 125 16.61 14.79 -8.55
C PHE A 125 15.62 15.92 -8.75
N LEU A 126 14.63 16.07 -7.89
CA LEU A 126 13.58 17.09 -8.05
C LEU A 126 14.16 18.52 -8.04
N PRO A 127 15.04 18.91 -7.08
CA PRO A 127 15.65 20.23 -7.11
C PRO A 127 16.55 20.44 -8.33
N ILE A 128 17.22 19.39 -8.81
CA ILE A 128 18.10 19.48 -9.98
C ILE A 128 17.29 19.75 -11.24
N LEU A 129 16.14 19.07 -11.39
CA LEU A 129 15.26 19.22 -12.54
C LEU A 129 14.51 20.57 -12.52
N ASN A 130 14.22 21.12 -11.35
CA ASN A 130 13.47 22.36 -11.19
C ASN A 130 14.36 23.61 -11.15
N LYS A 131 15.67 23.45 -11.34
CA LYS A 131 16.63 24.57 -11.36
C LYS A 131 16.61 25.39 -12.67
N LYS A 132 15.60 25.17 -13.49
CA LYS A 132 15.43 25.99 -14.71
C LYS A 132 14.70 27.28 -14.38
#